data_b7ef684c0ced78c0b74f75a65364709a
#
_entry.id   b7ef684c0ced78c0b74f75a65364709a
#
_cell.length_a   1.000
_cell.length_b   1.000
_cell.length_c   1.000
_cell.angle_alpha   90.00
_cell.angle_beta   90.00
_cell.angle_gamma   90.00
#
_symmetry.space_group_name_H-M   'P 1'
#
loop_
_entity.id
_entity.type
_entity.pdbx_description
1 polymer ?
#
loop_
_entity_poly.entity_id
_entity_poly.type
_entity_poly.pdbx_seq_one_letter_code
_entity_poly.pdbx_strand_id
1 'polypeptide(L)'
;HHMKEVFASLYNDRAISYRVHKGYAHSNVALSAGVQRMVRSDVGSAGVMFTIDTESGFKDVVFVTSSYGLGETVVQGSVNPDEFYVHKPTLAAGRMAVIRRSLGSKLQRMEFATPEEKAAGGKLVRIVDTPPEQRNRYSLTDAEVTELARYAVSIEKHYGRAMDIEWGRDGIDGRLYILQARPETVKSQAAGRIEHRYRLKGSGTVLAEGRAIGQKIGTGPVRLVRSPAEMERVQPGDVLVTEMTDPNWEPVMKRASAIVTNRGGRTCHAAIIARELGIPAVVGCGDATEKVQEGALVTVACSEGDTGYVFDGLLETEISEVQRGEMPYCPIKIMMNVGNPQLAFEFAQMPNSGVGLARLEFIINNNIGVHPKAILDYP
;
A
#
# COMPACT_ATOMS: atom_id res chain seq x y z
N HIS A 1 -29.43 15.20 -11.01
CA HIS A 1 -28.65 14.63 -12.10
C HIS A 1 -27.69 13.55 -11.56
N HIS A 2 -26.75 13.87 -10.68
CA HIS A 2 -25.74 12.94 -10.15
C HIS A 2 -26.30 11.70 -9.45
N MET A 3 -27.44 11.76 -8.77
CA MET A 3 -28.08 10.57 -8.20
C MET A 3 -28.44 9.53 -9.28
N LYS A 4 -28.91 9.99 -10.46
CA LYS A 4 -29.19 9.08 -11.59
C LYS A 4 -27.91 8.45 -12.14
N GLU A 5 -26.81 9.20 -12.19
CA GLU A 5 -25.49 8.71 -12.59
C GLU A 5 -24.96 7.65 -11.62
N VAL A 6 -25.14 7.85 -10.30
CA VAL A 6 -24.80 6.85 -9.30
C VAL A 6 -25.57 5.56 -9.54
N PHE A 7 -26.88 5.59 -9.76
CA PHE A 7 -27.66 4.38 -10.06
C PHE A 7 -27.26 3.76 -11.41
N ALA A 8 -27.01 4.58 -12.43
CA ALA A 8 -26.57 4.10 -13.75
C ALA A 8 -25.20 3.40 -13.70
N SER A 9 -24.36 3.71 -12.73
CA SER A 9 -23.05 3.08 -12.57
C SER A 9 -23.11 1.57 -12.32
N LEU A 10 -24.25 1.03 -11.88
CA LEU A 10 -24.49 -0.42 -11.81
C LEU A 10 -24.41 -1.11 -13.17
N TYR A 11 -24.60 -0.39 -14.25
CA TYR A 11 -24.70 -0.93 -15.61
C TYR A 11 -23.46 -0.62 -16.45
N ASN A 12 -22.39 -0.09 -15.85
CA ASN A 12 -21.14 0.01 -16.56
C ASN A 12 -20.48 -1.37 -16.70
N ASP A 13 -19.63 -1.54 -17.71
CA ASP A 13 -19.01 -2.82 -18.09
C ASP A 13 -18.26 -3.48 -16.91
N ARG A 14 -17.56 -2.65 -16.11
CA ARG A 14 -16.82 -3.12 -14.95
C ARG A 14 -17.73 -3.71 -13.87
N ALA A 15 -18.83 -3.02 -13.53
CA ALA A 15 -19.78 -3.51 -12.53
C ALA A 15 -20.51 -4.78 -12.98
N ILE A 16 -20.81 -4.88 -14.27
CA ILE A 16 -21.39 -6.08 -14.89
C ILE A 16 -20.39 -7.23 -14.82
N SER A 17 -19.17 -7.02 -15.29
CA SER A 17 -18.09 -8.03 -15.29
C SER A 17 -17.80 -8.54 -13.87
N TYR A 18 -17.72 -7.65 -12.88
CA TYR A 18 -17.52 -8.03 -11.48
C TYR A 18 -18.63 -8.94 -10.96
N ARG A 19 -19.92 -8.60 -11.21
CA ARG A 19 -21.04 -9.45 -10.78
C ARG A 19 -20.99 -10.83 -11.42
N VAL A 20 -20.70 -10.89 -12.73
CA VAL A 20 -20.56 -12.17 -13.44
C VAL A 20 -19.43 -13.00 -12.84
N HIS A 21 -18.26 -12.40 -12.61
CA HIS A 21 -17.11 -13.09 -12.04
C HIS A 21 -17.39 -13.62 -10.61
N LYS A 22 -18.13 -12.87 -9.80
CA LYS A 22 -18.49 -13.25 -8.42
C LYS A 22 -19.75 -14.13 -8.34
N GLY A 23 -20.42 -14.41 -9.46
CA GLY A 23 -21.64 -15.22 -9.50
C GLY A 23 -22.89 -14.52 -8.92
N TYR A 24 -22.90 -13.19 -8.85
CA TYR A 24 -24.05 -12.43 -8.35
C TYR A 24 -25.10 -12.25 -9.44
N ALA A 25 -26.36 -12.57 -9.14
CA ALA A 25 -27.47 -12.29 -10.02
C ALA A 25 -27.68 -10.77 -10.17
N HIS A 26 -27.75 -10.27 -11.39
CA HIS A 26 -27.90 -8.84 -11.66
C HIS A 26 -29.14 -8.20 -11.01
N SER A 27 -30.25 -8.97 -10.92
CA SER A 27 -31.51 -8.54 -10.30
C SER A 27 -31.42 -8.35 -8.77
N ASN A 28 -30.45 -8.97 -8.12
CA ASN A 28 -30.33 -8.98 -6.65
C ASN A 28 -29.33 -7.94 -6.12
N VAL A 29 -28.71 -7.16 -7.02
CA VAL A 29 -27.75 -6.12 -6.64
C VAL A 29 -28.43 -4.77 -6.75
N ALA A 30 -28.49 -4.07 -5.61
CA ALA A 30 -29.02 -2.73 -5.50
C ALA A 30 -27.93 -1.76 -4.99
N LEU A 31 -28.10 -0.48 -5.28
CA LEU A 31 -27.21 0.58 -4.85
C LEU A 31 -28.02 1.66 -4.13
N SER A 32 -27.52 2.15 -3.01
CA SER A 32 -28.04 3.34 -2.35
C SER A 32 -27.19 4.56 -2.70
N ALA A 33 -27.82 5.72 -2.82
CA ALA A 33 -27.12 7.00 -3.01
C ALA A 33 -27.20 7.82 -1.73
N GLY A 34 -26.06 8.14 -1.15
CA GLY A 34 -25.92 9.02 0.00
C GLY A 34 -25.45 10.42 -0.42
N VAL A 35 -25.96 11.44 0.23
CA VAL A 35 -25.49 12.83 0.05
C VAL A 35 -24.77 13.25 1.33
N GLN A 36 -23.48 13.51 1.23
CA GLN A 36 -22.65 13.94 2.35
C GLN A 36 -22.12 15.36 2.12
N ARG A 37 -21.92 16.10 3.22
CA ARG A 37 -21.18 17.37 3.15
C ARG A 37 -19.74 17.08 2.71
N MET A 38 -19.25 17.88 1.75
CA MET A 38 -17.87 17.77 1.26
C MET A 38 -16.89 18.19 2.35
N VAL A 39 -15.95 17.32 2.66
CA VAL A 39 -14.79 17.63 3.50
C VAL A 39 -13.77 18.38 2.64
N ARG A 40 -13.31 19.53 3.11
CA ARG A 40 -12.40 20.42 2.38
C ARG A 40 -10.95 19.95 2.49
N SER A 41 -10.72 18.68 2.14
CA SER A 41 -9.38 18.12 2.08
C SER A 41 -8.52 18.66 0.93
N ASP A 42 -9.15 19.33 -0.06
CA ASP A 42 -8.45 20.05 -1.11
C ASP A 42 -7.43 21.08 -0.58
N VAL A 43 -7.72 21.67 0.58
CA VAL A 43 -6.82 22.56 1.32
C VAL A 43 -6.30 21.96 2.62
N GLY A 44 -6.46 20.65 2.79
CA GLY A 44 -6.03 19.85 3.92
C GLY A 44 -5.25 18.63 3.49
N SER A 45 -5.66 17.46 3.98
CA SER A 45 -5.08 16.16 3.64
C SER A 45 -6.15 15.08 3.62
N ALA A 46 -5.88 13.99 2.94
CA ALA A 46 -6.75 12.83 2.89
C ALA A 46 -5.95 11.55 2.71
N GLY A 47 -6.58 10.41 2.94
CA GLY A 47 -5.95 9.12 2.75
C GLY A 47 -6.85 7.95 3.08
N VAL A 48 -6.23 6.81 3.21
CA VAL A 48 -6.87 5.57 3.62
C VAL A 48 -6.17 4.99 4.84
N MET A 49 -6.88 4.21 5.62
CA MET A 49 -6.31 3.47 6.73
C MET A 49 -6.91 2.08 6.83
N PHE A 50 -6.10 1.15 7.30
CA PHE A 50 -6.47 -0.25 7.49
C PHE A 50 -6.28 -0.64 8.95
N THR A 51 -7.19 -1.43 9.47
CA THR A 51 -7.06 -1.94 10.86
C THR A 51 -6.23 -3.23 10.93
N ILE A 52 -5.39 -3.46 9.95
CA ILE A 52 -4.48 -4.59 9.83
C ILE A 52 -3.28 -4.14 8.97
N ASP A 53 -2.12 -4.74 9.16
CA ASP A 53 -1.03 -4.57 8.19
C ASP A 53 -1.38 -5.31 6.88
N THR A 54 -1.47 -4.57 5.80
CA THR A 54 -1.91 -5.11 4.49
C THR A 54 -0.89 -6.03 3.83
N GLU A 55 0.36 -6.07 4.32
CA GLU A 55 1.40 -6.96 3.80
C GLU A 55 1.48 -8.27 4.58
N SER A 56 1.70 -8.21 5.88
CA SER A 56 1.88 -9.37 6.73
C SER A 56 0.57 -9.96 7.27
N GLY A 57 -0.51 -9.18 7.30
CA GLY A 57 -1.75 -9.55 7.99
C GLY A 57 -1.67 -9.41 9.51
N PHE A 58 -0.68 -8.67 10.04
CA PHE A 58 -0.55 -8.44 11.47
C PHE A 58 -1.70 -7.57 11.98
N LYS A 59 -2.44 -8.07 12.99
CA LYS A 59 -3.72 -7.49 13.43
C LYS A 59 -3.60 -6.37 14.46
N ASP A 60 -2.47 -6.26 15.15
CA ASP A 60 -2.31 -5.32 16.27
C ASP A 60 -1.81 -3.94 15.84
N VAL A 61 -1.97 -3.58 14.57
CA VAL A 61 -1.66 -2.25 14.05
C VAL A 61 -2.81 -1.64 13.27
N VAL A 62 -2.83 -0.31 13.23
CA VAL A 62 -3.54 0.49 12.23
C VAL A 62 -2.49 1.05 11.27
N PHE A 63 -2.65 0.76 10.00
CA PHE A 63 -1.83 1.32 8.92
C PHE A 63 -2.55 2.52 8.31
N VAL A 64 -1.93 3.69 8.32
CA VAL A 64 -2.52 4.96 7.83
C VAL A 64 -1.66 5.49 6.70
N THR A 65 -2.27 5.84 5.58
CA THR A 65 -1.63 6.62 4.51
C THR A 65 -2.21 8.02 4.45
N SER A 66 -1.40 9.00 4.05
CA SER A 66 -1.80 10.39 3.98
C SER A 66 -1.10 11.15 2.87
N SER A 67 -1.83 12.01 2.17
CA SER A 67 -1.26 13.01 1.24
C SER A 67 -2.05 14.31 1.32
N TYR A 68 -1.46 15.38 0.79
CA TYR A 68 -2.17 16.65 0.65
C TYR A 68 -3.23 16.59 -0.45
N GLY A 69 -4.30 17.37 -0.30
CA GLY A 69 -5.35 17.47 -1.29
C GLY A 69 -6.46 16.42 -1.16
N LEU A 70 -7.26 16.30 -2.20
CA LEU A 70 -8.37 15.34 -2.28
C LEU A 70 -7.85 13.89 -2.32
N GLY A 71 -8.52 12.98 -1.63
CA GLY A 71 -8.11 11.58 -1.46
C GLY A 71 -8.03 10.74 -2.74
N GLU A 72 -8.61 11.22 -3.83
CA GLU A 72 -8.62 10.53 -5.12
C GLU A 72 -7.21 10.17 -5.61
N THR A 73 -6.22 11.07 -5.42
CA THR A 73 -4.83 10.82 -5.80
C THR A 73 -4.16 9.69 -5.02
N VAL A 74 -4.57 9.48 -3.77
CA VAL A 74 -4.08 8.35 -2.94
C VAL A 74 -4.73 7.05 -3.39
N VAL A 75 -6.07 7.05 -3.55
CA VAL A 75 -6.84 5.87 -3.96
C VAL A 75 -6.45 5.40 -5.36
N GLN A 76 -6.25 6.32 -6.30
CA GLN A 76 -5.79 6.00 -7.67
C GLN A 76 -4.29 5.62 -7.72
N GLY A 77 -3.52 5.88 -6.67
CA GLY A 77 -2.09 5.62 -6.63
C GLY A 77 -1.25 6.58 -7.47
N SER A 78 -1.79 7.77 -7.78
CA SER A 78 -1.06 8.79 -8.55
C SER A 78 -0.02 9.56 -7.73
N VAL A 79 0.00 9.35 -6.40
CA VAL A 79 0.98 9.91 -5.48
C VAL A 79 1.57 8.83 -4.58
N ASN A 80 2.80 9.06 -4.11
CA ASN A 80 3.43 8.26 -3.06
C ASN A 80 3.14 8.95 -1.72
N PRO A 81 2.20 8.44 -0.90
CA PRO A 81 1.76 9.08 0.33
C PRO A 81 2.75 8.87 1.48
N ASP A 82 2.58 9.64 2.54
CA ASP A 82 3.14 9.31 3.85
C ASP A 82 2.49 8.05 4.40
N GLU A 83 3.24 7.26 5.16
CA GLU A 83 2.77 6.03 5.78
C GLU A 83 3.06 6.03 7.28
N PHE A 84 2.10 5.58 8.07
CA PHE A 84 2.21 5.51 9.52
C PHE A 84 1.69 4.17 10.03
N TYR A 85 2.37 3.62 11.04
CA TYR A 85 1.92 2.44 11.77
C TYR A 85 1.64 2.79 13.22
N VAL A 86 0.45 2.47 13.68
CA VAL A 86 0.01 2.72 15.06
C VAL A 86 -0.29 1.40 15.74
N HIS A 87 0.40 1.08 16.82
CA HIS A 87 0.23 -0.16 17.56
C HIS A 87 -0.98 -0.08 18.48
N LYS A 88 -1.99 -0.93 18.25
CA LYS A 88 -3.29 -0.89 18.94
C LYS A 88 -3.19 -1.13 20.45
N PRO A 89 -2.42 -2.14 20.96
CA PRO A 89 -2.30 -2.35 22.41
C PRO A 89 -1.67 -1.14 23.13
N THR A 90 -0.64 -0.53 22.53
CA THR A 90 0.00 0.66 23.10
C THR A 90 -0.93 1.87 23.07
N LEU A 91 -1.73 2.01 22.01
CA LEU A 91 -2.77 3.03 21.88
C LEU A 91 -3.84 2.88 22.99
N ALA A 92 -4.31 1.65 23.21
CA ALA A 92 -5.29 1.34 24.26
C ALA A 92 -4.73 1.63 25.66
N ALA A 93 -3.43 1.44 25.87
CA ALA A 93 -2.73 1.77 27.12
C ALA A 93 -2.45 3.26 27.32
N GLY A 94 -2.86 4.13 26.37
CA GLY A 94 -2.64 5.58 26.44
C GLY A 94 -1.18 6.01 26.31
N ARG A 95 -0.34 5.16 25.70
CA ARG A 95 1.10 5.42 25.49
C ARG A 95 1.35 5.89 24.06
N MET A 96 2.59 6.34 23.78
CA MET A 96 3.02 6.65 22.42
C MET A 96 2.88 5.41 21.52
N ALA A 97 1.95 5.46 20.57
CA ALA A 97 1.55 4.32 19.77
C ALA A 97 1.99 4.37 18.30
N VAL A 98 2.43 5.52 17.81
CA VAL A 98 3.00 5.64 16.45
C VAL A 98 4.40 5.02 16.47
N ILE A 99 4.51 3.79 15.94
CA ILE A 99 5.75 2.99 16.00
C ILE A 99 6.61 3.14 14.74
N ARG A 100 6.03 3.66 13.64
CA ARG A 100 6.75 3.85 12.39
C ARG A 100 6.13 4.97 11.58
N ARG A 101 6.99 5.71 10.86
CA ARG A 101 6.63 6.74 9.88
C ARG A 101 7.52 6.59 8.66
N SER A 102 6.95 6.79 7.48
CA SER A 102 7.68 6.87 6.22
C SER A 102 7.21 8.09 5.45
N LEU A 103 8.14 8.95 5.08
CA LEU A 103 7.82 10.16 4.32
C LEU A 103 7.63 9.80 2.85
N GLY A 104 6.46 10.12 2.30
CA GLY A 104 6.17 9.98 0.88
C GLY A 104 6.68 11.16 0.06
N SER A 105 6.90 10.96 -1.22
CA SER A 105 7.33 12.05 -2.11
C SER A 105 6.24 13.10 -2.36
N LYS A 106 4.97 12.71 -2.33
CA LYS A 106 3.79 13.59 -2.47
C LYS A 106 3.93 14.68 -3.53
N LEU A 107 4.46 14.29 -4.71
CA LEU A 107 4.85 15.24 -5.77
C LEU A 107 3.69 16.14 -6.23
N GLN A 108 2.48 15.60 -6.25
CA GLN A 108 1.28 16.27 -6.71
C GLN A 108 0.16 16.15 -5.71
N ARG A 109 -0.80 17.06 -5.79
CA ARG A 109 -2.05 17.03 -5.04
C ARG A 109 -3.22 17.45 -5.93
N MET A 110 -4.41 16.99 -5.60
CA MET A 110 -5.65 17.39 -6.27
C MET A 110 -6.37 18.44 -5.45
N GLU A 111 -6.75 19.53 -6.09
CA GLU A 111 -7.51 20.64 -5.53
C GLU A 111 -8.79 20.89 -6.32
N PHE A 112 -9.73 21.62 -5.76
CA PHE A 112 -10.82 22.17 -6.57
C PHE A 112 -10.28 23.23 -7.54
N ALA A 113 -10.83 23.23 -8.75
CA ALA A 113 -10.57 24.25 -9.73
C ALA A 113 -10.97 25.63 -9.20
N THR A 114 -10.27 26.69 -9.62
CA THR A 114 -10.62 28.07 -9.26
C THR A 114 -11.99 28.48 -9.83
N PRO A 115 -12.63 29.53 -9.31
CA PRO A 115 -13.88 30.04 -9.88
C PRO A 115 -13.76 30.41 -11.37
N GLU A 116 -12.60 30.94 -11.77
CA GLU A 116 -12.30 31.33 -13.16
C GLU A 116 -12.20 30.10 -14.07
N GLU A 117 -11.49 29.06 -13.63
CA GLU A 117 -11.36 27.79 -14.35
C GLU A 117 -12.71 27.09 -14.53
N LYS A 118 -13.56 27.11 -13.48
CA LYS A 118 -14.93 26.58 -13.54
C LYS A 118 -15.81 27.36 -14.50
N ALA A 119 -15.72 28.69 -14.47
CA ALA A 119 -16.48 29.58 -15.35
C ALA A 119 -16.10 29.41 -16.83
N ALA A 120 -14.84 29.05 -17.10
CA ALA A 120 -14.36 28.74 -18.44
C ALA A 120 -14.82 27.37 -18.98
N GLY A 121 -15.66 26.62 -18.24
CA GLY A 121 -16.16 25.30 -18.61
C GLY A 121 -15.13 24.17 -18.41
N GLY A 122 -14.11 24.42 -17.59
CA GLY A 122 -13.07 23.44 -17.25
C GLY A 122 -13.55 22.35 -16.27
N LYS A 123 -12.64 21.44 -15.94
CA LYS A 123 -12.87 20.41 -14.91
C LYS A 123 -13.11 21.04 -13.55
N LEU A 124 -13.87 20.37 -12.69
CA LEU A 124 -14.16 20.84 -11.33
C LEU A 124 -12.95 20.71 -10.37
N VAL A 125 -11.98 19.87 -10.73
CA VAL A 125 -10.75 19.62 -9.98
C VAL A 125 -9.54 19.79 -10.89
N ARG A 126 -8.40 20.10 -10.28
CA ARG A 126 -7.11 20.22 -10.95
C ARG A 126 -6.01 19.52 -10.15
N ILE A 127 -4.99 19.05 -10.84
CA ILE A 127 -3.77 18.51 -10.24
C ILE A 127 -2.72 19.62 -10.28
N VAL A 128 -2.09 19.85 -9.14
CA VAL A 128 -1.03 20.85 -8.96
C VAL A 128 0.17 20.22 -8.27
N ASP A 129 1.35 20.75 -8.53
CA ASP A 129 2.56 20.32 -7.82
C ASP A 129 2.49 20.71 -6.35
N THR A 130 2.89 19.78 -5.49
CA THR A 130 3.03 20.07 -4.07
C THR A 130 4.32 20.85 -3.82
N PRO A 131 4.29 22.00 -3.12
CA PRO A 131 5.48 22.77 -2.83
C PRO A 131 6.56 21.97 -2.09
N PRO A 132 7.86 22.17 -2.38
CA PRO A 132 8.95 21.41 -1.78
C PRO A 132 8.96 21.41 -0.24
N GLU A 133 8.61 22.52 0.38
CA GLU A 133 8.53 22.66 1.85
C GLU A 133 7.41 21.79 2.44
N GLN A 134 6.35 21.50 1.70
CA GLN A 134 5.30 20.57 2.12
C GLN A 134 5.68 19.12 1.86
N ARG A 135 6.35 18.82 0.73
CA ARG A 135 6.81 17.45 0.42
C ARG A 135 7.74 16.91 1.49
N ASN A 136 8.61 17.76 2.05
CA ASN A 136 9.61 17.41 3.06
C ASN A 136 9.04 17.34 4.49
N ARG A 137 7.73 17.41 4.65
CA ARG A 137 7.03 17.30 5.94
C ARG A 137 5.93 16.25 5.84
N TYR A 138 5.64 15.62 6.95
CA TYR A 138 4.46 14.76 7.05
C TYR A 138 3.19 15.59 6.90
N SER A 139 2.22 15.07 6.17
CA SER A 139 0.91 15.68 5.95
C SER A 139 -0.03 15.58 7.16
N LEU A 140 0.34 14.77 8.15
CA LEU A 140 -0.32 14.64 9.46
C LEU A 140 0.69 14.77 10.59
N THR A 141 0.21 15.25 11.74
CA THR A 141 0.91 15.19 13.02
C THR A 141 0.67 13.83 13.70
N ASP A 142 1.52 13.46 14.65
CA ASP A 142 1.32 12.24 15.47
C ASP A 142 -0.01 12.25 16.25
N ALA A 143 -0.47 13.43 16.67
CA ALA A 143 -1.74 13.58 17.34
C ALA A 143 -2.91 13.22 16.41
N GLU A 144 -2.89 13.72 15.18
CA GLU A 144 -3.90 13.43 14.16
C GLU A 144 -3.87 11.95 13.74
N VAL A 145 -2.68 11.37 13.56
CA VAL A 145 -2.51 9.93 13.29
C VAL A 145 -3.07 9.08 14.43
N THR A 146 -2.82 9.49 15.67
CA THR A 146 -3.33 8.80 16.86
C THR A 146 -4.86 8.89 16.95
N GLU A 147 -5.44 10.04 16.59
CA GLU A 147 -6.91 10.22 16.56
C GLU A 147 -7.54 9.35 15.48
N LEU A 148 -7.00 9.32 14.26
CA LEU A 148 -7.44 8.42 13.18
C LEU A 148 -7.38 6.96 13.62
N ALA A 149 -6.31 6.55 14.28
CA ALA A 149 -6.17 5.19 14.77
C ALA A 149 -7.23 4.83 15.82
N ARG A 150 -7.65 5.77 16.68
CA ARG A 150 -8.76 5.55 17.62
C ARG A 150 -10.10 5.38 16.89
N TYR A 151 -10.36 6.17 15.86
CA TYR A 151 -11.53 5.98 14.99
C TYR A 151 -11.51 4.60 14.33
N ALA A 152 -10.37 4.20 13.75
CA ALA A 152 -10.20 2.91 13.11
C ALA A 152 -10.48 1.74 14.06
N VAL A 153 -9.91 1.76 15.26
CA VAL A 153 -10.14 0.73 16.29
C VAL A 153 -11.61 0.68 16.72
N SER A 154 -12.26 1.84 16.85
CA SER A 154 -13.69 1.92 17.18
C SER A 154 -14.57 1.30 16.08
N ILE A 155 -14.26 1.58 14.82
CA ILE A 155 -14.94 1.05 13.64
C ILE A 155 -14.72 -0.47 13.55
N GLU A 156 -13.48 -0.93 13.68
CA GLU A 156 -13.15 -2.36 13.69
C GLU A 156 -13.92 -3.12 14.78
N LYS A 157 -13.96 -2.56 15.99
CA LYS A 157 -14.72 -3.14 17.12
C LYS A 157 -16.20 -3.23 16.81
N HIS A 158 -16.77 -2.20 16.16
CA HIS A 158 -18.19 -2.18 15.78
C HIS A 158 -18.53 -3.28 14.78
N TYR A 159 -17.71 -3.44 13.74
CA TYR A 159 -17.95 -4.43 12.69
C TYR A 159 -17.39 -5.84 12.99
N GLY A 160 -16.55 -5.99 14.03
CA GLY A 160 -15.95 -7.25 14.45
C GLY A 160 -14.99 -7.89 13.44
N ARG A 161 -14.42 -7.09 12.54
CA ARG A 161 -13.50 -7.54 11.48
C ARG A 161 -12.55 -6.42 11.04
N ALA A 162 -11.47 -6.79 10.34
CA ALA A 162 -10.56 -5.83 9.76
C ALA A 162 -11.26 -4.93 8.72
N MET A 163 -10.93 -3.65 8.75
CA MET A 163 -11.60 -2.60 7.97
C MET A 163 -10.61 -1.82 7.11
N ASP A 164 -11.09 -1.42 5.93
CA ASP A 164 -10.52 -0.44 5.01
C ASP A 164 -11.36 0.84 5.13
N ILE A 165 -10.72 1.96 5.45
CA ILE A 165 -11.40 3.19 5.85
C ILE A 165 -10.81 4.37 5.11
N GLU A 166 -11.67 5.13 4.42
CA GLU A 166 -11.30 6.40 3.80
C GLU A 166 -11.57 7.55 4.79
N TRP A 167 -10.65 8.49 4.84
CA TRP A 167 -10.72 9.64 5.74
C TRP A 167 -10.24 10.92 5.07
N GLY A 168 -10.67 12.06 5.60
CA GLY A 168 -10.24 13.40 5.17
C GLY A 168 -10.05 14.33 6.35
N ARG A 169 -9.03 15.18 6.27
CA ARG A 169 -8.81 16.33 7.15
C ARG A 169 -9.28 17.58 6.44
N ASP A 170 -10.25 18.24 7.01
CA ASP A 170 -10.74 19.53 6.49
C ASP A 170 -9.72 20.63 6.78
N GLY A 171 -9.21 21.28 5.74
CA GLY A 171 -8.23 22.35 5.88
C GLY A 171 -8.80 23.68 6.38
N ILE A 172 -10.15 23.81 6.49
CA ILE A 172 -10.83 25.00 6.97
C ILE A 172 -11.06 24.92 8.48
N ASP A 173 -11.63 23.80 8.97
CA ASP A 173 -11.93 23.63 10.41
C ASP A 173 -10.89 22.80 11.14
N GLY A 174 -9.93 22.19 10.43
CA GLY A 174 -8.84 21.40 10.96
C GLY A 174 -9.23 20.02 11.48
N ARG A 175 -10.49 19.60 11.33
CA ARG A 175 -11.01 18.35 11.88
C ARG A 175 -10.79 17.16 10.94
N LEU A 176 -10.72 15.97 11.54
CA LEU A 176 -10.66 14.69 10.86
C LEU A 176 -12.08 14.12 10.70
N TYR A 177 -12.36 13.59 9.52
CA TYR A 177 -13.64 12.99 9.17
C TYR A 177 -13.45 11.62 8.55
N ILE A 178 -14.31 10.68 8.95
CA ILE A 178 -14.42 9.38 8.28
C ILE A 178 -15.38 9.53 7.11
N LEU A 179 -14.95 9.11 5.93
CA LEU A 179 -15.70 9.25 4.68
C LEU A 179 -16.38 7.96 4.28
N GLN A 180 -15.68 6.83 4.41
CA GLN A 180 -16.16 5.50 4.08
C GLN A 180 -15.49 4.46 4.96
N ALA A 181 -16.19 3.36 5.25
CA ALA A 181 -15.63 2.18 5.87
C ALA A 181 -16.20 0.92 5.21
N ARG A 182 -15.31 -0.01 4.87
CA ARG A 182 -15.68 -1.30 4.28
C ARG A 182 -14.82 -2.43 4.86
N PRO A 183 -15.30 -3.69 4.87
CA PRO A 183 -14.48 -4.81 5.29
C PRO A 183 -13.22 -4.94 4.44
N GLU A 184 -12.08 -5.15 5.10
CA GLU A 184 -10.85 -5.58 4.43
C GLU A 184 -11.00 -7.07 4.07
N THR A 185 -10.72 -7.44 2.81
CA THR A 185 -11.03 -8.78 2.31
C THR A 185 -9.81 -9.58 1.84
N VAL A 186 -8.66 -8.94 1.67
CA VAL A 186 -7.49 -9.59 1.08
C VAL A 186 -6.72 -10.40 2.12
N LYS A 187 -6.28 -9.78 3.20
CA LYS A 187 -5.44 -10.44 4.22
C LYS A 187 -6.24 -11.07 5.36
N SER A 188 -7.42 -10.55 5.65
CA SER A 188 -8.29 -11.16 6.69
C SER A 188 -8.76 -12.57 6.32
N GLN A 189 -8.77 -12.93 5.03
CA GLN A 189 -9.16 -14.26 4.53
C GLN A 189 -7.98 -15.20 4.26
N ALA A 190 -6.73 -14.71 4.28
CA ALA A 190 -5.53 -15.48 3.94
C ALA A 190 -5.04 -16.37 5.11
N ALA A 191 -5.93 -17.08 5.79
CA ALA A 191 -5.56 -18.05 6.83
C ALA A 191 -5.12 -19.40 6.23
N GLY A 192 -4.03 -19.40 5.46
CA GLY A 192 -3.40 -20.63 4.94
C GLY A 192 -2.40 -21.20 5.96
N ARG A 193 -2.42 -22.54 6.15
CA ARG A 193 -1.49 -23.27 7.04
C ARG A 193 -0.08 -23.44 6.45
N ILE A 194 0.09 -23.21 5.16
CA ILE A 194 1.38 -23.36 4.45
C ILE A 194 1.79 -22.00 3.92
N GLU A 195 2.96 -21.55 4.29
CA GLU A 195 3.58 -20.32 3.82
C GLU A 195 4.79 -20.65 2.96
N HIS A 196 4.85 -20.08 1.76
CA HIS A 196 6.02 -20.18 0.90
C HIS A 196 6.94 -18.99 1.16
N ARG A 197 8.18 -19.27 1.54
CA ARG A 197 9.23 -18.25 1.71
C ARG A 197 10.14 -18.25 0.52
N TYR A 198 10.33 -17.07 -0.01
CA TYR A 198 11.20 -16.81 -1.14
C TYR A 198 12.50 -16.18 -0.66
N ARG A 199 13.62 -16.65 -1.17
CA ARG A 199 14.94 -16.11 -0.88
C ARG A 199 15.76 -16.06 -2.15
N LEU A 200 16.41 -14.91 -2.40
CA LEU A 200 17.41 -14.79 -3.46
C LEU A 200 18.68 -15.51 -3.06
N LYS A 201 19.22 -16.33 -3.98
CA LYS A 201 20.55 -16.88 -3.88
C LYS A 201 21.50 -16.05 -4.74
N GLY A 202 22.15 -15.10 -4.14
CA GLY A 202 23.10 -14.23 -4.82
C GLY A 202 22.67 -12.76 -4.87
N SER A 203 23.49 -11.96 -5.52
CA SER A 203 23.26 -10.53 -5.73
C SER A 203 23.25 -10.23 -7.22
N GLY A 204 22.49 -9.21 -7.62
CA GLY A 204 22.39 -8.71 -8.99
C GLY A 204 22.49 -7.19 -9.05
N THR A 205 22.63 -6.66 -10.24
CA THR A 205 22.56 -5.22 -10.47
C THR A 205 21.13 -4.75 -10.25
N VAL A 206 20.91 -3.80 -9.33
CA VAL A 206 19.61 -3.20 -9.10
C VAL A 206 19.32 -2.19 -10.18
N LEU A 207 18.24 -2.41 -10.95
CA LEU A 207 17.76 -1.48 -11.98
C LEU A 207 16.78 -0.47 -11.41
N ALA A 208 15.90 -0.89 -10.50
CA ALA A 208 14.93 -0.03 -9.84
C ALA A 208 14.60 -0.56 -8.45
N GLU A 209 14.16 0.34 -7.58
CA GLU A 209 13.68 0.01 -6.24
C GLU A 209 12.40 0.79 -5.91
N GLY A 210 11.57 0.23 -5.04
CA GLY A 210 10.31 0.85 -4.62
C GLY A 210 9.71 0.12 -3.42
N ARG A 211 8.43 0.31 -3.18
CA ARG A 211 7.72 -0.39 -2.10
C ARG A 211 7.39 -1.82 -2.52
N ALA A 212 7.80 -2.78 -1.72
CA ALA A 212 7.46 -4.19 -1.91
C ALA A 212 5.98 -4.44 -1.61
N ILE A 213 5.33 -5.19 -2.49
CA ILE A 213 3.97 -5.69 -2.34
C ILE A 213 4.01 -7.21 -2.40
N GLY A 214 3.56 -7.84 -1.33
CA GLY A 214 3.74 -9.27 -1.11
C GLY A 214 5.16 -9.62 -0.68
N GLN A 215 5.49 -10.92 -0.72
CA GLN A 215 6.79 -11.45 -0.25
C GLN A 215 7.41 -12.41 -1.26
N LYS A 216 6.88 -12.43 -2.47
CA LYS A 216 7.30 -13.32 -3.53
C LYS A 216 8.41 -12.71 -4.39
N ILE A 217 8.99 -13.56 -5.22
CA ILE A 217 9.90 -13.20 -6.28
C ILE A 217 9.26 -13.63 -7.60
N GLY A 218 9.23 -12.73 -8.56
CA GLY A 218 8.74 -12.99 -9.92
C GLY A 218 9.85 -12.71 -10.93
N THR A 219 9.89 -13.48 -12.00
CA THR A 219 10.89 -13.35 -13.06
C THR A 219 10.23 -13.35 -14.43
N GLY A 220 10.83 -12.69 -15.39
CA GLY A 220 10.36 -12.72 -16.77
C GLY A 220 10.91 -11.59 -17.61
N PRO A 221 10.53 -11.56 -18.90
CA PRO A 221 10.85 -10.45 -19.80
C PRO A 221 10.02 -9.22 -19.43
N VAL A 222 10.66 -8.07 -19.50
CA VAL A 222 10.03 -6.78 -19.29
C VAL A 222 9.05 -6.45 -20.41
N ARG A 223 7.83 -6.07 -20.05
CA ARG A 223 6.86 -5.47 -20.94
C ARG A 223 6.55 -4.05 -20.49
N LEU A 224 7.13 -3.07 -21.22
CA LEU A 224 6.84 -1.66 -21.01
C LEU A 224 5.49 -1.31 -21.63
N VAL A 225 4.55 -0.86 -20.81
CA VAL A 225 3.22 -0.44 -21.24
C VAL A 225 3.03 1.02 -20.83
N ARG A 226 2.99 1.90 -21.81
CA ARG A 226 2.91 3.36 -21.60
C ARG A 226 1.50 3.90 -21.73
N SER A 227 0.63 3.14 -22.38
CA SER A 227 -0.77 3.52 -22.57
C SER A 227 -1.69 2.30 -22.56
N PRO A 228 -2.99 2.47 -22.26
CA PRO A 228 -3.97 1.39 -22.32
C PRO A 228 -4.03 0.66 -23.67
N ALA A 229 -3.73 1.35 -24.77
CA ALA A 229 -3.71 0.75 -26.10
C ALA A 229 -2.63 -0.33 -26.29
N GLU A 230 -1.60 -0.34 -25.44
CA GLU A 230 -0.49 -1.29 -25.50
C GLU A 230 -0.69 -2.52 -24.59
N MET A 231 -1.76 -2.57 -23.82
CA MET A 231 -2.02 -3.63 -22.85
C MET A 231 -2.03 -5.03 -23.46
N GLU A 232 -2.55 -5.18 -24.67
CA GLU A 232 -2.62 -6.47 -25.38
C GLU A 232 -1.25 -7.10 -25.68
N ARG A 233 -0.16 -6.31 -25.59
CA ARG A 233 1.21 -6.80 -25.77
C ARG A 233 1.69 -7.66 -24.62
N VAL A 234 1.08 -7.56 -23.45
CA VAL A 234 1.48 -8.31 -22.24
C VAL A 234 1.11 -9.79 -22.41
N GLN A 235 2.12 -10.64 -22.36
CA GLN A 235 1.98 -12.08 -22.46
C GLN A 235 2.07 -12.74 -21.06
N PRO A 236 1.53 -13.96 -20.90
CA PRO A 236 1.70 -14.73 -19.68
C PRO A 236 3.17 -14.88 -19.30
N GLY A 237 3.52 -14.50 -18.08
CA GLY A 237 4.89 -14.56 -17.55
C GLY A 237 5.72 -13.31 -17.76
N ASP A 238 5.20 -12.29 -18.45
CA ASP A 238 5.90 -10.99 -18.57
C ASP A 238 5.94 -10.27 -17.21
N VAL A 239 6.98 -9.45 -17.03
CA VAL A 239 7.04 -8.44 -15.96
C VAL A 239 6.45 -7.15 -16.52
N LEU A 240 5.27 -6.79 -16.02
CA LEU A 240 4.57 -5.56 -16.42
C LEU A 240 5.25 -4.34 -15.79
N VAL A 241 5.76 -3.43 -16.60
CA VAL A 241 6.37 -2.18 -16.15
C VAL A 241 5.61 -0.99 -16.77
N THR A 242 5.11 -0.09 -15.91
CA THR A 242 4.28 1.04 -16.35
C THR A 242 4.38 2.22 -15.39
N GLU A 243 3.89 3.37 -15.81
CA GLU A 243 3.82 4.57 -14.96
C GLU A 243 2.92 4.35 -13.75
N MET A 244 1.70 3.90 -13.98
CA MET A 244 0.70 3.55 -12.95
C MET A 244 -0.37 2.66 -13.59
N THR A 245 -1.19 2.00 -12.77
CA THR A 245 -2.34 1.22 -13.24
C THR A 245 -3.65 1.82 -12.72
N ASP A 246 -4.72 1.57 -13.46
CA ASP A 246 -6.09 1.83 -13.06
C ASP A 246 -6.93 0.53 -13.15
N PRO A 247 -8.21 0.54 -12.72
CA PRO A 247 -9.03 -0.67 -12.70
C PRO A 247 -9.22 -1.40 -14.03
N ASN A 248 -9.00 -0.75 -15.17
CA ASN A 248 -9.10 -1.39 -16.48
C ASN A 248 -7.91 -2.30 -16.79
N TRP A 249 -6.83 -2.21 -16.01
CA TRP A 249 -5.61 -3.00 -16.19
C TRP A 249 -5.70 -4.42 -15.59
N GLU A 250 -6.72 -4.72 -14.81
CA GLU A 250 -6.84 -6.01 -14.11
C GLU A 250 -6.70 -7.24 -15.03
N PRO A 251 -7.31 -7.30 -16.25
CA PRO A 251 -7.15 -8.44 -17.14
C PRO A 251 -5.70 -8.67 -17.59
N VAL A 252 -4.94 -7.60 -17.73
CA VAL A 252 -3.53 -7.64 -18.14
C VAL A 252 -2.63 -8.01 -16.98
N MET A 253 -2.90 -7.46 -15.81
CA MET A 253 -2.15 -7.77 -14.58
C MET A 253 -2.24 -9.26 -14.22
N LYS A 254 -3.34 -9.94 -14.54
CA LYS A 254 -3.51 -11.39 -14.34
C LYS A 254 -2.53 -12.26 -15.15
N ARG A 255 -1.98 -11.74 -16.23
CA ARG A 255 -1.00 -12.45 -17.07
C ARG A 255 0.43 -12.24 -16.56
N ALA A 256 0.67 -11.17 -15.84
CA ALA A 256 2.01 -10.80 -15.39
C ALA A 256 2.56 -11.75 -14.32
N SER A 257 3.86 -12.01 -14.38
CA SER A 257 4.62 -12.69 -13.32
C SER A 257 4.96 -11.75 -12.16
N ALA A 258 5.08 -10.46 -12.44
CA ALA A 258 5.30 -9.38 -11.50
C ALA A 258 4.84 -8.04 -12.09
N ILE A 259 4.66 -7.05 -11.22
CA ILE A 259 4.23 -5.69 -11.59
C ILE A 259 5.22 -4.68 -11.03
N VAL A 260 5.61 -3.71 -11.85
CA VAL A 260 6.49 -2.60 -11.46
C VAL A 260 5.83 -1.29 -11.89
N THR A 261 5.70 -0.33 -10.97
CA THR A 261 5.15 0.98 -11.30
C THR A 261 6.02 2.12 -10.80
N ASN A 262 6.10 3.20 -11.59
CA ASN A 262 6.79 4.43 -11.17
C ASN A 262 6.08 5.11 -10.01
N ARG A 263 4.74 5.11 -10.03
CA ARG A 263 3.91 5.78 -9.02
C ARG A 263 3.10 4.79 -8.20
N GLY A 264 2.68 5.25 -7.04
CA GLY A 264 1.80 4.53 -6.13
C GLY A 264 2.49 4.13 -4.84
N GLY A 265 1.66 3.88 -3.83
CA GLY A 265 2.03 3.33 -2.54
C GLY A 265 1.34 1.97 -2.32
N ARG A 266 1.40 1.47 -1.09
CA ARG A 266 0.82 0.16 -0.71
C ARG A 266 -0.70 0.06 -0.87
N THR A 267 -1.37 1.18 -1.05
CA THR A 267 -2.83 1.27 -1.18
C THR A 267 -3.29 1.59 -2.60
N CYS A 268 -2.36 1.73 -3.56
CA CYS A 268 -2.70 1.97 -4.95
C CYS A 268 -3.34 0.73 -5.62
N HIS A 269 -3.98 0.96 -6.75
CA HIS A 269 -4.64 -0.10 -7.52
C HIS A 269 -3.68 -1.27 -7.84
N ALA A 270 -2.46 -0.98 -8.30
CA ALA A 270 -1.45 -2.01 -8.59
C ALA A 270 -1.17 -2.89 -7.36
N ALA A 271 -1.04 -2.29 -6.18
CA ALA A 271 -0.77 -2.99 -4.94
C ALA A 271 -1.95 -3.88 -4.51
N ILE A 272 -3.18 -3.37 -4.61
CA ILE A 272 -4.39 -4.11 -4.25
C ILE A 272 -4.54 -5.35 -5.15
N ILE A 273 -4.47 -5.17 -6.47
CA ILE A 273 -4.62 -6.28 -7.42
C ILE A 273 -3.46 -7.28 -7.32
N ALA A 274 -2.22 -6.82 -7.12
CA ALA A 274 -1.08 -7.73 -6.93
C ALA A 274 -1.29 -8.66 -5.71
N ARG A 275 -1.83 -8.13 -4.60
CA ARG A 275 -2.20 -8.95 -3.42
C ARG A 275 -3.30 -9.94 -3.73
N GLU A 276 -4.36 -9.51 -4.41
CA GLU A 276 -5.47 -10.39 -4.80
C GLU A 276 -5.02 -11.52 -5.72
N LEU A 277 -4.13 -11.23 -6.66
CA LEU A 277 -3.56 -12.21 -7.59
C LEU A 277 -2.44 -13.05 -6.95
N GLY A 278 -1.90 -12.62 -5.81
CA GLY A 278 -0.79 -13.28 -5.14
C GLY A 278 0.53 -13.23 -5.93
N ILE A 279 0.75 -12.18 -6.72
CA ILE A 279 1.99 -11.92 -7.47
C ILE A 279 2.79 -10.79 -6.82
N PRO A 280 4.13 -10.76 -6.94
CA PRO A 280 4.92 -9.67 -6.40
C PRO A 280 4.71 -8.39 -7.21
N ALA A 281 4.73 -7.24 -6.52
CA ALA A 281 4.81 -5.97 -7.18
C ALA A 281 5.76 -5.00 -6.46
N VAL A 282 6.42 -4.15 -7.24
CA VAL A 282 7.25 -3.05 -6.72
C VAL A 282 6.63 -1.75 -7.21
N VAL A 283 6.14 -0.94 -6.30
CA VAL A 283 5.42 0.29 -6.63
C VAL A 283 6.16 1.53 -6.13
N GLY A 284 5.95 2.66 -6.80
CA GLY A 284 6.59 3.92 -6.42
C GLY A 284 8.08 3.99 -6.73
N CYS A 285 8.53 3.34 -7.80
CA CYS A 285 9.94 3.30 -8.20
C CYS A 285 10.47 4.64 -8.73
N GLY A 286 9.58 5.56 -9.14
CA GLY A 286 9.96 6.86 -9.68
C GLY A 286 10.29 6.82 -11.17
N ASP A 287 11.25 6.02 -11.59
CA ASP A 287 11.85 6.05 -12.93
C ASP A 287 12.10 4.64 -13.54
N ALA A 288 11.43 3.60 -13.06
CA ALA A 288 11.61 2.24 -13.57
C ALA A 288 11.35 2.13 -15.08
N THR A 289 10.35 2.87 -15.61
CA THR A 289 10.04 2.87 -17.04
C THR A 289 11.15 3.44 -17.93
N GLU A 290 12.12 4.15 -17.36
CA GLU A 290 13.28 4.70 -18.04
C GLU A 290 14.51 3.81 -17.88
N LYS A 291 14.64 3.14 -16.72
CA LYS A 291 15.82 2.33 -16.36
C LYS A 291 15.77 0.90 -16.85
N VAL A 292 14.57 0.31 -16.97
CA VAL A 292 14.45 -1.05 -17.50
C VAL A 292 14.18 -1.02 -19.00
N GLN A 293 14.76 -1.98 -19.70
CA GLN A 293 14.62 -2.08 -21.16
C GLN A 293 13.53 -3.08 -21.53
N GLU A 294 12.76 -2.74 -22.58
CA GLU A 294 11.76 -3.66 -23.17
C GLU A 294 12.39 -4.99 -23.52
N GLY A 295 11.77 -6.09 -23.11
CA GLY A 295 12.21 -7.45 -23.39
C GLY A 295 13.41 -7.95 -22.57
N ALA A 296 14.05 -7.09 -21.75
CA ALA A 296 15.11 -7.53 -20.86
C ALA A 296 14.57 -8.53 -19.83
N LEU A 297 15.34 -9.55 -19.53
CA LEU A 297 15.01 -10.51 -18.47
C LEU A 297 15.34 -9.89 -17.11
N VAL A 298 14.38 -9.87 -16.20
CA VAL A 298 14.54 -9.28 -14.86
C VAL A 298 14.01 -10.19 -13.76
N THR A 299 14.49 -9.94 -12.56
CA THR A 299 13.98 -10.53 -11.31
C THR A 299 13.39 -9.43 -10.44
N VAL A 300 12.12 -9.57 -10.09
CA VAL A 300 11.39 -8.66 -9.21
C VAL A 300 11.26 -9.33 -7.84
N ALA A 301 11.97 -8.79 -6.84
CA ALA A 301 12.06 -9.39 -5.51
C ALA A 301 11.37 -8.52 -4.47
N CYS A 302 10.40 -9.11 -3.78
CA CYS A 302 9.68 -8.52 -2.64
C CYS A 302 9.95 -9.26 -1.32
N SER A 303 10.94 -10.15 -1.29
CA SER A 303 11.25 -11.02 -0.13
C SER A 303 12.15 -10.39 0.92
N GLU A 304 12.70 -9.20 0.66
CA GLU A 304 13.74 -8.56 1.49
C GLU A 304 13.17 -7.52 2.47
N GLY A 305 11.86 -7.50 2.68
CA GLY A 305 11.17 -6.58 3.57
C GLY A 305 10.35 -5.53 2.82
N ASP A 306 10.36 -4.28 3.30
CA ASP A 306 9.50 -3.21 2.75
C ASP A 306 9.95 -2.66 1.41
N THR A 307 11.23 -2.82 1.08
CA THR A 307 11.79 -2.40 -0.21
C THR A 307 11.77 -3.55 -1.18
N GLY A 308 11.15 -3.32 -2.32
CA GLY A 308 11.18 -4.24 -3.46
C GLY A 308 12.25 -3.81 -4.46
N TYR A 309 12.86 -4.79 -5.09
CA TYR A 309 13.95 -4.56 -6.03
C TYR A 309 13.64 -5.19 -7.39
N VAL A 310 14.07 -4.52 -8.43
CA VAL A 310 14.12 -5.05 -9.81
C VAL A 310 15.57 -5.25 -10.16
N PHE A 311 15.98 -6.50 -10.31
CA PHE A 311 17.35 -6.87 -10.65
C PHE A 311 17.47 -7.20 -12.15
N ASP A 312 18.61 -6.87 -12.72
CA ASP A 312 18.99 -7.30 -14.07
C ASP A 312 19.23 -8.81 -14.08
N GLY A 313 18.69 -9.48 -15.11
CA GLY A 313 18.82 -10.91 -15.31
C GLY A 313 17.90 -11.77 -14.42
N LEU A 314 17.98 -13.07 -14.64
CA LEU A 314 17.27 -14.11 -13.88
C LEU A 314 18.15 -14.58 -12.73
N LEU A 315 17.79 -14.19 -11.50
CA LEU A 315 18.50 -14.63 -10.30
C LEU A 315 17.92 -15.95 -9.77
N GLU A 316 18.79 -16.80 -9.24
CA GLU A 316 18.38 -18.05 -8.62
C GLU A 316 17.58 -17.76 -7.34
N THR A 317 16.44 -18.43 -7.20
CA THR A 317 15.51 -18.27 -6.08
C THR A 317 15.34 -19.58 -5.35
N GLU A 318 15.42 -19.56 -4.04
CA GLU A 318 15.06 -20.67 -3.16
C GLU A 318 13.63 -20.44 -2.63
N ILE A 319 12.79 -21.47 -2.74
CA ILE A 319 11.44 -21.48 -2.20
C ILE A 319 11.40 -22.57 -1.12
N SER A 320 11.09 -22.17 0.11
CA SER A 320 10.87 -23.09 1.23
C SER A 320 9.42 -23.02 1.71
N GLU A 321 8.85 -24.16 2.06
CA GLU A 321 7.52 -24.26 2.65
C GLU A 321 7.64 -24.28 4.17
N VAL A 322 6.89 -23.40 4.82
CA VAL A 322 6.78 -23.35 6.28
C VAL A 322 5.35 -23.68 6.67
N GLN A 323 5.16 -24.77 7.39
CA GLN A 323 3.86 -25.07 7.99
C GLN A 323 3.67 -24.23 9.26
N ARG A 324 2.63 -23.39 9.27
CA ARG A 324 2.18 -22.73 10.49
C ARG A 324 1.36 -23.73 11.30
N GLY A 325 1.91 -24.21 12.40
CA GLY A 325 1.25 -25.07 13.35
C GLY A 325 1.26 -24.47 14.76
N GLU A 326 0.44 -25.02 15.65
CA GLU A 326 0.57 -24.73 17.06
C GLU A 326 1.89 -25.28 17.56
N MET A 327 2.69 -24.44 18.21
CA MET A 327 3.93 -24.89 18.82
C MET A 327 3.59 -25.77 20.02
N PRO A 328 4.15 -26.99 20.12
CA PRO A 328 3.96 -27.82 21.33
C PRO A 328 4.47 -27.07 22.55
N TYR A 329 3.87 -27.37 23.70
CA TYR A 329 4.31 -26.76 24.95
C TYR A 329 5.81 -26.93 25.15
N CYS A 330 6.51 -25.84 25.31
CA CYS A 330 7.93 -25.80 25.60
C CYS A 330 8.17 -25.05 26.91
N PRO A 331 8.82 -25.66 27.92
CA PRO A 331 9.07 -25.02 29.21
C PRO A 331 10.13 -23.89 29.09
N ILE A 332 10.84 -23.84 27.98
CA ILE A 332 11.86 -22.80 27.68
C ILE A 332 11.23 -21.75 26.77
N LYS A 333 11.49 -20.47 27.05
CA LYS A 333 11.08 -19.38 26.18
C LYS A 333 11.91 -19.38 24.89
N ILE A 334 11.26 -19.60 23.75
CA ILE A 334 11.87 -19.45 22.45
C ILE A 334 11.72 -18.00 22.01
N MET A 335 12.83 -17.29 21.88
CA MET A 335 12.87 -15.88 21.52
C MET A 335 13.58 -15.69 20.18
N MET A 336 13.22 -14.63 19.46
CA MET A 336 13.72 -14.37 18.12
C MET A 336 14.92 -13.42 18.14
N ASN A 337 15.87 -13.64 17.23
CA ASN A 337 16.91 -12.68 16.89
C ASN A 337 16.40 -11.84 15.70
N VAL A 338 16.29 -10.52 15.89
CA VAL A 338 15.79 -9.61 14.87
C VAL A 338 16.91 -8.70 14.39
N GLY A 339 17.28 -8.84 13.13
CA GLY A 339 18.25 -7.98 12.44
C GLY A 339 17.61 -7.04 11.42
N ASN A 340 16.39 -7.37 10.95
CA ASN A 340 15.60 -6.53 10.05
C ASN A 340 14.26 -6.20 10.73
N PRO A 341 14.06 -4.96 11.23
CA PRO A 341 12.81 -4.56 11.88
C PRO A 341 11.62 -4.51 10.91
N GLN A 342 11.84 -4.45 9.60
CA GLN A 342 10.77 -4.44 8.61
C GLN A 342 9.99 -5.76 8.58
N LEU A 343 10.63 -6.87 8.94
CA LEU A 343 10.01 -8.20 9.03
C LEU A 343 9.38 -8.49 10.42
N ALA A 344 9.42 -7.52 11.35
CA ALA A 344 8.98 -7.73 12.72
C ALA A 344 7.51 -8.15 12.83
N PHE A 345 6.61 -7.61 12.00
CA PHE A 345 5.19 -7.97 12.01
C PHE A 345 4.96 -9.40 11.51
N GLU A 346 5.72 -9.85 10.54
CA GLU A 346 5.69 -11.24 10.08
C GLU A 346 6.20 -12.18 11.19
N PHE A 347 7.34 -11.85 11.77
CA PHE A 347 7.94 -12.65 12.85
C PHE A 347 7.06 -12.71 14.10
N ALA A 348 6.35 -11.63 14.44
CA ALA A 348 5.42 -11.60 15.56
C ALA A 348 4.25 -12.60 15.43
N GLN A 349 3.94 -13.04 14.21
CA GLN A 349 2.89 -14.03 13.95
C GLN A 349 3.36 -15.48 14.09
N MET A 350 4.68 -15.70 14.16
CA MET A 350 5.23 -17.01 14.45
C MET A 350 5.16 -17.30 15.95
N PRO A 351 5.00 -18.56 16.37
CA PRO A 351 5.07 -18.92 17.78
C PRO A 351 6.41 -18.50 18.40
N ASN A 352 6.40 -17.52 19.28
CA ASN A 352 7.60 -17.04 19.98
C ASN A 352 7.23 -16.33 21.29
N SER A 353 8.23 -16.14 22.13
CA SER A 353 8.13 -15.43 23.41
C SER A 353 8.71 -14.01 23.35
N GLY A 354 8.82 -13.43 22.16
CA GLY A 354 9.33 -12.08 21.96
C GLY A 354 10.75 -12.05 21.37
N VAL A 355 11.34 -10.85 21.38
CA VAL A 355 12.70 -10.61 20.85
C VAL A 355 13.73 -10.90 21.95
N GLY A 356 14.62 -11.85 21.71
CA GLY A 356 15.74 -12.17 22.58
C GLY A 356 16.97 -11.30 22.31
N LEU A 357 17.22 -11.03 21.02
CA LEU A 357 18.31 -10.17 20.58
C LEU A 357 17.88 -9.31 19.39
N ALA A 358 17.92 -7.99 19.56
CA ALA A 358 17.87 -7.06 18.45
C ALA A 358 19.31 -6.79 18.00
N ARG A 359 19.66 -7.19 16.78
CA ARG A 359 20.97 -6.94 16.20
C ARG A 359 21.10 -5.49 15.76
N LEU A 360 21.44 -4.62 16.71
CA LEU A 360 21.49 -3.17 16.52
C LEU A 360 22.47 -2.77 15.42
N GLU A 361 23.57 -3.49 15.25
CA GLU A 361 24.55 -3.25 14.19
C GLU A 361 23.94 -3.31 12.78
N PHE A 362 23.05 -4.26 12.51
CA PHE A 362 22.35 -4.35 11.23
C PHE A 362 21.25 -3.27 11.12
N ILE A 363 20.54 -3.00 12.21
CA ILE A 363 19.49 -1.98 12.25
C ILE A 363 20.08 -0.59 12.01
N ILE A 364 21.19 -0.26 12.66
CA ILE A 364 21.88 1.02 12.50
C ILE A 364 22.38 1.17 11.06
N ASN A 365 23.07 0.17 10.53
CA ASN A 365 23.67 0.27 9.20
C ASN A 365 22.63 0.31 8.08
N ASN A 366 21.60 -0.54 8.16
CA ASN A 366 20.66 -0.75 7.03
C ASN A 366 19.40 0.11 7.10
N ASN A 367 19.01 0.56 8.31
CA ASN A 367 17.72 1.28 8.48
C ASN A 367 17.92 2.72 9.00
N ILE A 368 18.94 2.98 9.81
CA ILE A 368 19.21 4.32 10.34
C ILE A 368 20.21 5.05 9.43
N GLY A 369 21.26 4.35 8.98
CA GLY A 369 22.28 4.89 8.08
C GLY A 369 23.25 5.87 8.70
N VAL A 370 23.09 6.22 9.99
CA VAL A 370 23.93 7.18 10.72
C VAL A 370 24.32 6.60 12.07
N HIS A 371 25.59 6.72 12.43
CA HIS A 371 26.04 6.28 13.74
C HIS A 371 25.43 7.14 14.86
N PRO A 372 24.89 6.55 15.96
CA PRO A 372 24.22 7.30 17.01
C PRO A 372 25.07 8.44 17.62
N LYS A 373 26.38 8.24 17.76
CA LYS A 373 27.29 9.25 18.24
C LYS A 373 27.36 10.47 17.30
N ALA A 374 27.30 10.25 15.98
CA ALA A 374 27.27 11.35 15.01
C ALA A 374 26.00 12.20 15.13
N ILE A 375 24.88 11.58 15.54
CA ILE A 375 23.63 12.32 15.80
C ILE A 375 23.74 13.14 17.10
N LEU A 376 24.39 12.59 18.14
CA LEU A 376 24.61 13.32 19.40
C LEU A 376 25.58 14.49 19.24
N ASP A 377 26.57 14.34 18.37
CA ASP A 377 27.62 15.35 18.13
C ASP A 377 27.19 16.37 17.04
N TYR A 378 26.01 16.22 16.43
CA TYR A 378 25.48 17.16 15.44
C TYR A 378 24.99 18.44 16.15
N PRO A 379 25.38 19.64 15.67
CA PRO A 379 25.04 20.92 16.31
C PRO A 379 23.55 21.28 16.19
#